data_f1f0d447cd5c6df2245abbf235ab42f6
#
_entry.id   f1f0d447cd5c6df2245abbf235ab42f6
#
_cell.length_a   1.000
_cell.length_b   1.000
_cell.length_c   1.000
_cell.angle_alpha   90.00
_cell.angle_beta   90.00
_cell.angle_gamma   90.00
#
_symmetry.space_group_name_H-M   'P 1'
#
loop_
_entity.id
_entity.type
_entity.pdbx_description
1 polymer ?
#
loop_
_entity_poly.entity_id
_entity_poly.type
_entity_poly.pdbx_seq_one_letter_code
_entity_poly.pdbx_strand_id
1 'polypeptide(L)'
;MGVPVVFGTGPISVDDLVAVSRHDAIVVLDTPALDRIGAGRAIVDRQTTSVGVGAPGPRSQGPRIAGPAGGPAAPRIATLDAAAVEERVVHDRRGGIGLPLSVDRARAVVAARLAGWTRGTSGIRLETAVFVAELLNRGVTPVIPSIGSLGDGDETHLASVATLVIGQGEAVLAGERLPAQVALSRVGLAPLDLAAHEGLAFVHHNAYSLGVGALALHRLGALSR
;
A
#
# COMPACT_ATOMS: atom_id res chain seq x y z
N MET A 1 -9.79 -26.17 1.90
CA MET A 1 -8.88 -25.04 2.17
C MET A 1 -7.67 -25.20 1.26
N GLY A 2 -7.36 -24.17 0.44
CA GLY A 2 -6.17 -24.19 -0.41
C GLY A 2 -4.89 -24.16 0.40
N VAL A 3 -3.77 -24.57 -0.22
CA VAL A 3 -2.43 -24.45 0.38
C VAL A 3 -2.14 -22.96 0.63
N PRO A 4 -1.71 -22.55 1.84
CA PRO A 4 -1.39 -21.16 2.10
C PRO A 4 -0.20 -20.70 1.25
N VAL A 5 -0.24 -19.44 0.82
CA VAL A 5 0.87 -18.79 0.11
C VAL A 5 1.72 -18.04 1.14
N VAL A 6 3.00 -18.40 1.21
CA VAL A 6 3.93 -17.79 2.16
C VAL A 6 4.66 -16.63 1.48
N PHE A 7 4.44 -15.42 2.01
CA PHE A 7 5.16 -14.22 1.60
C PHE A 7 6.38 -14.03 2.50
N GLY A 8 7.58 -14.24 1.96
CA GLY A 8 8.74 -14.26 2.82
C GLY A 8 10.09 -14.29 2.14
N THR A 9 10.74 -15.42 2.20
CA THR A 9 12.17 -15.59 1.84
C THR A 9 12.41 -15.65 0.34
N GLY A 10 11.42 -16.06 -0.45
CA GLY A 10 11.54 -16.22 -1.91
C GLY A 10 10.83 -15.14 -2.70
N PRO A 11 11.05 -15.08 -4.01
CA PRO A 11 10.23 -14.29 -4.91
C PRO A 11 8.80 -14.87 -4.95
N ILE A 12 7.80 -14.00 -4.92
CA ILE A 12 6.42 -14.40 -5.19
C ILE A 12 6.29 -14.74 -6.67
N SER A 13 5.77 -15.92 -6.97
CA SER A 13 5.52 -16.37 -8.34
C SER A 13 4.21 -15.81 -8.91
N VAL A 14 4.05 -15.94 -10.23
CA VAL A 14 2.77 -15.62 -10.89
C VAL A 14 1.66 -16.53 -10.35
N ASP A 15 1.95 -17.80 -10.12
CA ASP A 15 0.97 -18.78 -9.62
C ASP A 15 0.54 -18.45 -8.17
N ASP A 16 1.45 -17.97 -7.33
CA ASP A 16 1.11 -17.48 -5.98
C ASP A 16 0.14 -16.29 -6.04
N LEU A 17 0.40 -15.31 -6.92
CA LEU A 17 -0.50 -14.18 -7.11
C LEU A 17 -1.88 -14.62 -7.62
N VAL A 18 -1.92 -15.60 -8.52
CA VAL A 18 -3.18 -16.19 -9.00
C VAL A 18 -3.91 -16.92 -7.88
N ALA A 19 -3.20 -17.70 -7.06
CA ALA A 19 -3.78 -18.42 -5.93
C ALA A 19 -4.43 -17.46 -4.92
N VAL A 20 -3.76 -16.37 -4.56
CA VAL A 20 -4.27 -15.36 -3.63
C VAL A 20 -5.42 -14.57 -4.25
N SER A 21 -5.34 -14.21 -5.53
CA SER A 21 -6.29 -13.30 -6.16
C SER A 21 -7.56 -13.95 -6.68
N ARG A 22 -7.49 -15.23 -7.12
CA ARG A 22 -8.60 -15.94 -7.75
C ARG A 22 -9.10 -17.16 -6.99
N HIS A 23 -8.25 -17.73 -6.13
CA HIS A 23 -8.57 -18.97 -5.42
C HIS A 23 -8.60 -18.78 -3.92
N ASP A 24 -8.61 -17.53 -3.44
CA ASP A 24 -8.71 -17.15 -2.04
C ASP A 24 -7.71 -17.90 -1.13
N ALA A 25 -6.51 -18.17 -1.66
CA ALA A 25 -5.44 -18.78 -0.88
C ALA A 25 -5.07 -17.85 0.29
N ILE A 26 -4.89 -18.44 1.47
CA ILE A 26 -4.52 -17.71 2.67
C ILE A 26 -3.09 -17.21 2.55
N VAL A 27 -2.88 -15.94 2.83
CA VAL A 27 -1.56 -15.30 2.87
C VAL A 27 -0.96 -15.44 4.26
N VAL A 28 0.26 -15.92 4.32
CA VAL A 28 1.05 -16.02 5.56
C VAL A 28 2.35 -15.25 5.39
N LEU A 29 2.67 -14.37 6.35
CA LEU A 29 3.99 -13.73 6.43
C LEU A 29 4.90 -14.61 7.27
N ASP A 30 6.04 -15.04 6.73
CA ASP A 30 7.01 -15.84 7.51
C ASP A 30 7.80 -14.97 8.49
N THR A 31 8.38 -15.60 9.51
CA THR A 31 9.18 -14.90 10.53
C THR A 31 10.32 -14.07 9.90
N PRO A 32 11.10 -14.57 8.93
CA PRO A 32 12.13 -13.77 8.29
C PRO A 32 11.60 -12.51 7.57
N ALA A 33 10.38 -12.54 7.01
CA ALA A 33 9.75 -11.35 6.42
C ALA A 33 9.37 -10.34 7.50
N LEU A 34 8.77 -10.82 8.60
CA LEU A 34 8.40 -9.99 9.74
C LEU A 34 9.64 -9.30 10.34
N ASP A 35 10.74 -10.04 10.50
CA ASP A 35 12.01 -9.49 11.01
C ASP A 35 12.58 -8.40 10.08
N ARG A 36 12.56 -8.62 8.75
CA ARG A 36 13.02 -7.62 7.78
C ARG A 36 12.16 -6.37 7.79
N ILE A 37 10.83 -6.50 7.85
CA ILE A 37 9.90 -5.36 7.96
C ILE A 37 10.22 -4.57 9.23
N GLY A 38 10.36 -5.23 10.38
CA GLY A 38 10.70 -4.60 11.64
C GLY A 38 12.05 -3.87 11.61
N ALA A 39 13.08 -4.51 11.03
CA ALA A 39 14.39 -3.90 10.87
C ALA A 39 14.36 -2.65 9.97
N GLY A 40 13.64 -2.71 8.85
CA GLY A 40 13.43 -1.56 7.97
C GLY A 40 12.69 -0.42 8.66
N ARG A 41 11.64 -0.73 9.42
CA ARG A 41 10.89 0.26 10.22
C ARG A 41 11.77 0.93 11.26
N ALA A 42 12.60 0.18 11.98
CA ALA A 42 13.49 0.73 12.98
C ALA A 42 14.47 1.78 12.42
N ILE A 43 14.82 1.72 11.12
CA ILE A 43 15.64 2.76 10.47
C ILE A 43 14.83 4.06 10.37
N VAL A 44 13.58 3.99 9.93
CA VAL A 44 12.69 5.15 9.79
C VAL A 44 12.46 5.79 11.15
N ASP A 45 12.16 5.02 12.18
CA ASP A 45 11.87 5.51 13.53
C ASP A 45 13.08 6.26 14.11
N ARG A 46 14.31 5.75 13.94
CA ARG A 46 15.53 6.46 14.35
C ARG A 46 15.71 7.79 13.63
N GLN A 47 15.45 7.84 12.32
CA GLN A 47 15.57 9.05 11.54
C GLN A 47 14.52 10.08 11.92
N THR A 48 13.28 9.65 12.14
CA THR A 48 12.19 10.53 12.56
C THR A 48 12.43 11.16 13.93
N THR A 49 12.98 10.39 14.87
CA THR A 49 13.35 10.88 16.21
C THR A 49 14.47 11.89 16.15
N SER A 50 15.46 11.72 15.28
CA SER A 50 16.64 12.60 15.18
C SER A 50 16.37 13.93 14.47
N VAL A 51 15.35 14.01 13.61
CA VAL A 51 15.09 15.18 12.76
C VAL A 51 13.85 15.98 13.21
N GLY A 52 13.06 15.44 14.13
CA GLY A 52 11.73 15.93 14.48
C GLY A 52 10.69 15.52 13.45
N VAL A 53 9.47 15.25 13.91
CA VAL A 53 8.35 14.82 13.06
C VAL A 53 8.07 15.91 12.02
N GLY A 54 8.14 15.57 10.75
CA GLY A 54 7.78 16.45 9.63
C GLY A 54 8.94 17.16 8.93
N ALA A 55 10.20 16.91 9.31
CA ALA A 55 11.31 17.45 8.52
C ALA A 55 11.46 16.65 7.21
N PRO A 56 11.43 17.31 6.05
CA PRO A 56 11.71 16.64 4.78
C PRO A 56 13.13 16.08 4.79
N GLY A 57 13.29 14.80 4.43
CA GLY A 57 14.62 14.18 4.34
C GLY A 57 15.55 14.92 3.36
N PRO A 58 16.88 14.70 3.44
CA PRO A 58 17.87 15.45 2.65
C PRO A 58 17.66 15.45 1.13
N ARG A 59 16.89 14.49 0.59
CA ARG A 59 16.59 14.37 -0.84
C ARG A 59 15.34 15.12 -1.30
N SER A 60 14.50 15.61 -0.38
CA SER A 60 13.34 16.43 -0.72
C SER A 60 13.67 17.93 -0.86
N GLN A 61 14.93 18.31 -0.72
CA GLN A 61 15.39 19.63 -1.12
C GLN A 61 15.57 19.66 -2.63
N GLY A 62 14.45 19.69 -3.35
CA GLY A 62 14.45 20.19 -4.73
C GLY A 62 15.12 21.59 -4.75
N PRO A 63 15.59 22.07 -5.94
CA PRO A 63 16.25 23.35 -6.02
C PRO A 63 15.38 24.40 -5.31
N ARG A 64 15.93 24.99 -4.25
CA ARG A 64 15.27 26.11 -3.59
C ARG A 64 15.16 27.20 -4.65
N ILE A 65 13.95 27.43 -5.14
CA ILE A 65 13.67 28.68 -5.84
C ILE A 65 13.85 29.76 -4.77
N ALA A 66 15.00 30.43 -4.80
CA ALA A 66 15.26 31.56 -3.93
C ALA A 66 14.19 32.60 -4.25
N GLY A 67 13.20 32.74 -3.38
CA GLY A 67 12.34 33.91 -3.39
C GLY A 67 13.19 35.15 -3.19
N PRO A 68 12.72 36.35 -3.60
CA PRO A 68 13.45 37.59 -3.44
C PRO A 68 13.90 37.76 -1.98
N ALA A 69 15.17 38.08 -1.79
CA ALA A 69 15.76 38.26 -0.48
C ALA A 69 14.95 39.29 0.32
N GLY A 70 14.38 38.89 1.46
CA GLY A 70 13.65 39.78 2.38
C GLY A 70 12.15 39.43 2.57
N GLY A 71 11.64 38.36 1.96
CA GLY A 71 10.28 37.88 2.27
C GLY A 71 10.17 37.30 3.69
N PRO A 72 8.96 37.38 4.32
CA PRO A 72 8.75 36.76 5.63
C PRO A 72 9.10 35.27 5.54
N ALA A 73 9.81 34.76 6.55
CA ALA A 73 10.10 33.34 6.64
C ALA A 73 8.81 32.53 6.46
N ALA A 74 8.85 31.53 5.58
CA ALA A 74 7.70 30.65 5.41
C ALA A 74 7.19 30.23 6.80
N PRO A 75 5.86 30.24 7.04
CA PRO A 75 5.33 29.90 8.34
C PRO A 75 5.90 28.54 8.72
N ARG A 76 6.51 28.45 9.92
CA ARG A 76 6.86 27.16 10.51
C ARG A 76 5.60 26.33 10.50
N ILE A 77 5.61 25.24 9.75
CA ILE A 77 4.51 24.28 9.79
C ILE A 77 4.44 23.87 11.26
N ALA A 78 3.40 24.32 11.95
CA ALA A 78 3.08 23.86 13.28
C ALA A 78 3.15 22.33 13.24
N THR A 79 3.63 21.70 14.29
CA THR A 79 3.78 20.25 14.43
C THR A 79 2.47 19.57 13.99
N LEU A 80 2.36 19.28 12.68
CA LEU A 80 1.24 18.49 12.16
C LEU A 80 1.38 17.11 12.77
N ASP A 81 0.27 16.58 13.25
CA ASP A 81 0.17 15.18 13.64
C ASP A 81 0.69 14.33 12.49
N ALA A 82 1.60 13.39 12.76
CA ALA A 82 2.19 12.55 11.75
C ALA A 82 1.11 11.80 10.94
N ALA A 83 0.07 11.32 11.59
CA ALA A 83 -1.03 10.63 10.93
C ALA A 83 -1.75 11.55 9.93
N ALA A 84 -2.01 12.80 10.28
CA ALA A 84 -2.66 13.77 9.39
C ALA A 84 -1.78 14.12 8.17
N VAL A 85 -0.44 14.13 8.33
CA VAL A 85 0.49 14.34 7.22
C VAL A 85 0.47 13.15 6.27
N GLU A 86 0.53 11.93 6.80
CA GLU A 86 0.55 10.71 6.01
C GLU A 86 -0.80 10.47 5.29
N GLU A 87 -1.90 10.77 5.95
CA GLU A 87 -3.24 10.77 5.35
C GLU A 87 -3.30 11.74 4.16
N ARG A 88 -2.76 12.94 4.32
CA ARG A 88 -2.68 13.92 3.22
C ARG A 88 -1.81 13.43 2.07
N VAL A 89 -0.67 12.77 2.33
CA VAL A 89 0.17 12.14 1.31
C VAL A 89 -0.65 11.14 0.46
N VAL A 90 -1.51 10.36 1.10
CA VAL A 90 -2.42 9.42 0.43
C VAL A 90 -3.48 10.17 -0.38
N HIS A 91 -4.13 11.17 0.20
CA HIS A 91 -5.20 11.94 -0.45
C HIS A 91 -4.73 12.72 -1.66
N ASP A 92 -3.58 13.35 -1.60
CA ASP A 92 -3.01 14.14 -2.70
C ASP A 92 -2.72 13.27 -3.95
N ARG A 93 -2.67 11.94 -3.79
CA ARG A 93 -2.44 10.97 -4.87
C ARG A 93 -3.73 10.26 -5.36
N ARG A 94 -4.87 10.57 -4.77
CA ARG A 94 -6.17 10.03 -5.21
C ARG A 94 -6.69 10.80 -6.41
N GLY A 95 -6.42 10.34 -7.59
CA GLY A 95 -6.87 11.00 -8.83
C GLY A 95 -7.30 10.01 -9.90
N GLY A 96 -7.47 8.73 -9.54
CA GLY A 96 -7.85 7.68 -10.47
C GLY A 96 -9.29 7.81 -10.95
N ILE A 97 -9.52 7.47 -12.21
CA ILE A 97 -10.82 7.51 -12.88
C ILE A 97 -11.11 6.18 -13.61
N GLY A 98 -12.28 6.09 -14.21
CA GLY A 98 -12.72 4.92 -14.96
C GLY A 98 -13.43 3.87 -14.10
N LEU A 99 -13.75 2.73 -14.70
CA LEU A 99 -14.42 1.64 -14.01
C LEU A 99 -13.49 1.02 -12.98
N PRO A 100 -14.03 0.51 -11.86
CA PRO A 100 -13.24 -0.24 -10.90
C PRO A 100 -12.57 -1.47 -11.55
N LEU A 101 -11.39 -1.83 -11.05
CA LEU A 101 -10.80 -3.13 -11.34
C LEU A 101 -11.73 -4.26 -10.89
N SER A 102 -11.67 -5.39 -11.60
CA SER A 102 -12.26 -6.62 -11.09
C SER A 102 -11.60 -7.04 -9.77
N VAL A 103 -12.34 -7.75 -8.93
CA VAL A 103 -11.88 -8.17 -7.59
C VAL A 103 -10.55 -8.91 -7.67
N ASP A 104 -10.39 -9.85 -8.63
CA ASP A 104 -9.15 -10.61 -8.81
C ASP A 104 -7.95 -9.70 -9.11
N ARG A 105 -8.12 -8.68 -9.97
CA ARG A 105 -7.05 -7.71 -10.26
C ARG A 105 -6.72 -6.84 -9.06
N ALA A 106 -7.73 -6.33 -8.35
CA ALA A 106 -7.50 -5.52 -7.16
C ALA A 106 -6.79 -6.32 -6.06
N ARG A 107 -7.18 -7.59 -5.83
CA ARG A 107 -6.49 -8.49 -4.90
C ARG A 107 -5.04 -8.75 -5.31
N ALA A 108 -4.78 -8.95 -6.61
CA ALA A 108 -3.40 -9.13 -7.11
C ALA A 108 -2.54 -7.89 -6.87
N VAL A 109 -3.09 -6.67 -7.01
CA VAL A 109 -2.41 -5.42 -6.68
C VAL A 109 -2.05 -5.37 -5.19
N VAL A 110 -3.01 -5.68 -4.31
CA VAL A 110 -2.77 -5.70 -2.85
C VAL A 110 -1.71 -6.74 -2.48
N ALA A 111 -1.79 -7.95 -3.05
CA ALA A 111 -0.82 -9.02 -2.83
C ALA A 111 0.58 -8.64 -3.32
N ALA A 112 0.71 -8.05 -4.51
CA ALA A 112 1.99 -7.58 -5.05
C ALA A 112 2.59 -6.47 -4.17
N ARG A 113 1.74 -5.57 -3.61
CA ARG A 113 2.22 -4.53 -2.69
C ARG A 113 2.75 -5.13 -1.40
N LEU A 114 2.01 -6.04 -0.81
CA LEU A 114 2.41 -6.75 0.41
C LEU A 114 3.73 -7.52 0.21
N ALA A 115 3.87 -8.22 -0.92
CA ALA A 115 5.10 -8.91 -1.29
C ALA A 115 6.31 -7.96 -1.39
N GLY A 116 6.12 -6.74 -1.89
CA GLY A 116 7.16 -5.71 -1.91
C GLY A 116 7.64 -5.33 -0.51
N TRP A 117 6.75 -5.30 0.47
CA TRP A 117 7.09 -4.95 1.86
C TRP A 117 7.91 -6.02 2.58
N THR A 118 7.76 -7.29 2.23
CA THR A 118 8.52 -8.39 2.86
C THR A 118 10.03 -8.28 2.66
N ARG A 119 10.49 -7.41 1.76
CA ARG A 119 11.92 -7.09 1.59
C ARG A 119 12.47 -6.18 2.69
N GLY A 120 11.61 -5.53 3.48
CA GLY A 120 12.01 -4.64 4.58
C GLY A 120 12.57 -3.28 4.16
N THR A 121 12.48 -2.91 2.87
CA THR A 121 13.09 -1.67 2.34
C THR A 121 12.15 -0.47 2.33
N SER A 122 10.87 -0.64 2.65
CA SER A 122 9.85 0.39 2.54
C SER A 122 9.62 1.19 3.82
N GLY A 123 10.10 0.71 4.97
CA GLY A 123 9.86 1.35 6.26
C GLY A 123 8.42 1.29 6.76
N ILE A 124 7.59 0.41 6.19
CA ILE A 124 6.23 0.13 6.67
C ILE A 124 6.28 -0.51 8.06
N ARG A 125 5.29 -0.23 8.92
CA ARG A 125 5.15 -0.93 10.20
C ARG A 125 4.71 -2.39 10.00
N LEU A 126 5.14 -3.23 10.93
CA LEU A 126 4.73 -4.63 10.97
C LEU A 126 3.21 -4.78 11.08
N GLU A 127 2.60 -3.98 11.94
CA GLU A 127 1.15 -3.90 12.13
C GLU A 127 0.41 -3.64 10.80
N THR A 128 0.89 -2.70 10.00
CA THR A 128 0.30 -2.34 8.72
C THR A 128 0.43 -3.46 7.69
N ALA A 129 1.59 -4.13 7.65
CA ALA A 129 1.78 -5.28 6.76
C ALA A 129 0.87 -6.45 7.13
N VAL A 130 0.74 -6.76 8.42
CA VAL A 130 -0.17 -7.79 8.94
C VAL A 130 -1.63 -7.42 8.64
N PHE A 131 -2.01 -6.16 8.83
CA PHE A 131 -3.35 -5.69 8.51
C PHE A 131 -3.71 -5.90 7.04
N VAL A 132 -2.78 -5.59 6.12
CA VAL A 132 -3.01 -5.81 4.68
C VAL A 132 -3.08 -7.30 4.32
N ALA A 133 -2.32 -8.16 4.99
CA ALA A 133 -2.49 -9.61 4.86
C ALA A 133 -3.89 -10.06 5.32
N GLU A 134 -4.38 -9.51 6.45
CA GLU A 134 -5.73 -9.80 6.94
C GLU A 134 -6.84 -9.29 6.00
N LEU A 135 -6.67 -8.16 5.30
CA LEU A 135 -7.60 -7.73 4.26
C LEU A 135 -7.77 -8.81 3.19
N LEU A 136 -6.66 -9.38 2.70
CA LEU A 136 -6.68 -10.46 1.70
C LEU A 136 -7.34 -11.72 2.26
N ASN A 137 -6.98 -12.11 3.50
CA ASN A 137 -7.46 -13.33 4.15
C ASN A 137 -8.96 -13.27 4.50
N ARG A 138 -9.47 -12.07 4.79
CA ARG A 138 -10.89 -11.85 5.11
C ARG A 138 -11.72 -11.40 3.91
N GLY A 139 -11.13 -11.40 2.70
CA GLY A 139 -11.85 -11.09 1.46
C GLY A 139 -12.25 -9.62 1.31
N VAL A 140 -11.64 -8.70 2.06
CA VAL A 140 -11.87 -7.26 1.91
C VAL A 140 -10.99 -6.72 0.79
N THR A 141 -11.59 -6.26 -0.30
CA THR A 141 -10.88 -5.82 -1.50
C THR A 141 -11.12 -4.34 -1.75
N PRO A 142 -10.08 -3.49 -1.88
CA PRO A 142 -10.25 -2.08 -2.19
C PRO A 142 -10.88 -1.87 -3.55
N VAL A 143 -11.71 -0.84 -3.70
CA VAL A 143 -12.18 -0.36 -4.99
C VAL A 143 -11.08 0.50 -5.61
N ILE A 144 -10.40 -0.04 -6.61
CA ILE A 144 -9.29 0.61 -7.32
C ILE A 144 -9.75 1.04 -8.70
N PRO A 145 -9.63 2.32 -9.09
CA PRO A 145 -9.96 2.78 -10.44
C PRO A 145 -9.01 2.16 -11.48
N SER A 146 -9.49 1.94 -12.70
CA SER A 146 -8.70 1.29 -13.76
C SER A 146 -7.71 2.22 -14.46
N ILE A 147 -7.88 3.52 -14.35
CA ILE A 147 -7.05 4.55 -15.00
C ILE A 147 -6.43 5.42 -13.91
N GLY A 148 -5.11 5.54 -13.92
CA GLY A 148 -4.36 6.31 -12.93
C GLY A 148 -2.92 6.54 -13.38
N SER A 149 -2.04 6.85 -12.41
CA SER A 149 -0.61 7.03 -12.69
C SER A 149 0.05 5.72 -13.08
N LEU A 150 0.92 5.78 -14.08
CA LEU A 150 1.84 4.73 -14.51
C LEU A 150 3.24 5.37 -14.66
N GLY A 151 4.28 4.59 -14.51
CA GLY A 151 5.65 5.09 -14.66
C GLY A 151 6.50 4.79 -13.44
N ASP A 152 7.04 5.80 -12.77
CA ASP A 152 7.91 5.65 -11.60
C ASP A 152 7.20 5.06 -10.37
N GLY A 153 5.85 5.05 -10.38
CA GLY A 153 5.01 4.41 -9.36
C GLY A 153 3.54 4.40 -9.77
N ASP A 154 2.82 3.38 -9.35
CA ASP A 154 1.38 3.25 -9.56
C ASP A 154 0.61 3.98 -8.44
N GLU A 155 1.06 5.19 -8.08
CA GLU A 155 0.67 5.92 -6.87
C GLU A 155 -0.84 6.08 -6.72
N THR A 156 -1.52 6.46 -7.81
CA THR A 156 -2.97 6.67 -7.81
C THR A 156 -3.76 5.41 -7.46
N HIS A 157 -3.34 4.27 -7.99
CA HIS A 157 -3.97 2.97 -7.70
C HIS A 157 -3.70 2.54 -6.27
N LEU A 158 -2.46 2.71 -5.81
CA LEU A 158 -2.04 2.32 -4.46
C LEU A 158 -2.60 3.25 -3.38
N ALA A 159 -2.89 4.52 -3.71
CA ALA A 159 -3.61 5.42 -2.82
C ALA A 159 -5.01 4.88 -2.46
N SER A 160 -5.67 4.15 -3.36
CA SER A 160 -6.95 3.50 -3.07
C SER A 160 -6.79 2.37 -2.04
N VAL A 161 -5.67 1.64 -2.06
CA VAL A 161 -5.36 0.61 -1.05
C VAL A 161 -5.11 1.27 0.31
N ALA A 162 -4.27 2.29 0.36
CA ALA A 162 -3.98 3.03 1.59
C ALA A 162 -5.25 3.68 2.18
N THR A 163 -6.12 4.20 1.33
CA THR A 163 -7.40 4.79 1.74
C THR A 163 -8.31 3.78 2.45
N LEU A 164 -8.37 2.53 1.96
CA LEU A 164 -9.11 1.46 2.65
C LEU A 164 -8.52 1.20 4.04
N VAL A 165 -7.20 1.15 4.18
CA VAL A 165 -6.52 0.87 5.46
C VAL A 165 -6.87 1.90 6.52
N ILE A 166 -6.98 3.18 6.14
CA ILE A 166 -7.41 4.26 7.05
C ILE A 166 -8.94 4.37 7.20
N GLY A 167 -9.70 3.38 6.70
CA GLY A 167 -11.16 3.32 6.86
C GLY A 167 -11.95 4.23 5.93
N GLN A 168 -11.31 4.76 4.89
CA GLN A 168 -11.93 5.69 3.95
C GLN A 168 -12.11 5.05 2.56
N GLY A 169 -12.89 5.71 1.70
CA GLY A 169 -13.20 5.18 0.37
C GLY A 169 -14.13 3.98 0.42
N GLU A 170 -13.96 3.04 -0.49
CA GLU A 170 -14.87 1.90 -0.67
C GLU A 170 -14.12 0.58 -0.81
N ALA A 171 -14.77 -0.49 -0.41
CA ALA A 171 -14.29 -1.85 -0.57
C ALA A 171 -15.38 -2.78 -1.11
N VAL A 172 -14.98 -3.90 -1.67
CA VAL A 172 -15.85 -5.03 -1.99
C VAL A 172 -15.65 -6.11 -0.94
N LEU A 173 -16.74 -6.56 -0.33
CA LEU A 173 -16.77 -7.68 0.60
C LEU A 173 -17.94 -8.60 0.22
N ALA A 174 -17.66 -9.89 -0.01
CA ALA A 174 -18.66 -10.88 -0.42
C ALA A 174 -19.52 -10.45 -1.64
N GLY A 175 -18.90 -9.74 -2.59
CA GLY A 175 -19.56 -9.22 -3.80
C GLY A 175 -20.33 -7.91 -3.61
N GLU A 176 -20.47 -7.41 -2.38
CA GLU A 176 -21.13 -6.14 -2.07
C GLU A 176 -20.10 -5.00 -2.01
N ARG A 177 -20.39 -3.88 -2.68
CA ARG A 177 -19.58 -2.64 -2.60
C ARG A 177 -20.07 -1.81 -1.43
N LEU A 178 -19.18 -1.50 -0.51
CA LEU A 178 -19.45 -0.88 0.79
C LEU A 178 -18.49 0.27 1.07
N PRO A 179 -18.87 1.25 1.91
CA PRO A 179 -17.90 2.13 2.54
C PRO A 179 -16.82 1.32 3.27
N ALA A 180 -15.57 1.74 3.17
CA ALA A 180 -14.42 1.01 3.73
C ALA A 180 -14.60 0.69 5.23
N GLN A 181 -15.02 1.67 6.02
CA GLN A 181 -15.27 1.50 7.46
C GLN A 181 -16.30 0.39 7.75
N VAL A 182 -17.37 0.31 6.94
CA VAL A 182 -18.40 -0.74 7.09
C VAL A 182 -17.84 -2.11 6.74
N ALA A 183 -17.08 -2.22 5.63
CA ALA A 183 -16.46 -3.46 5.22
C ALA A 183 -15.47 -3.98 6.28
N LEU A 184 -14.62 -3.11 6.81
CA LEU A 184 -13.67 -3.45 7.88
C LEU A 184 -14.38 -3.92 9.15
N SER A 185 -15.37 -3.17 9.59
CA SER A 185 -16.15 -3.51 10.80
C SER A 185 -16.84 -4.88 10.69
N ARG A 186 -17.40 -5.22 9.52
CA ARG A 186 -18.05 -6.52 9.29
C ARG A 186 -17.11 -7.72 9.46
N VAL A 187 -15.82 -7.52 9.25
CA VAL A 187 -14.80 -8.57 9.41
C VAL A 187 -13.98 -8.41 10.69
N GLY A 188 -14.37 -7.50 11.59
CA GLY A 188 -13.70 -7.31 12.88
C GLY A 188 -12.33 -6.64 12.77
N LEU A 189 -12.13 -5.81 11.75
CA LEU A 189 -10.94 -4.95 11.60
C LEU A 189 -11.29 -3.51 11.94
N ALA A 190 -10.39 -2.81 12.62
CA ALA A 190 -10.48 -1.37 12.85
C ALA A 190 -9.50 -0.64 11.91
N PRO A 191 -9.88 0.51 11.34
CA PRO A 191 -8.95 1.32 10.56
C PRO A 191 -7.65 1.61 11.32
N LEU A 192 -6.55 1.77 10.59
CA LEU A 192 -5.26 2.15 11.15
C LEU A 192 -4.97 3.63 10.89
N ASP A 193 -4.38 4.30 11.87
CA ASP A 193 -3.69 5.56 11.63
C ASP A 193 -2.32 5.27 11.02
N LEU A 194 -1.95 6.00 9.97
CA LEU A 194 -0.64 5.85 9.35
C LEU A 194 0.43 6.52 10.20
N ALA A 195 1.52 5.83 10.46
CA ALA A 195 2.69 6.41 11.10
C ALA A 195 3.56 7.15 10.08
N ALA A 196 4.50 7.97 10.56
CA ALA A 196 5.42 8.73 9.71
C ALA A 196 6.06 7.87 8.62
N HIS A 197 6.06 8.37 7.38
CA HIS A 197 6.52 7.73 6.14
C HIS A 197 5.66 6.58 5.60
N GLU A 198 4.58 6.19 6.25
CA GLU A 198 3.75 5.09 5.75
C GLU A 198 2.90 5.46 4.54
N GLY A 199 2.44 6.70 4.43
CA GLY A 199 1.73 7.15 3.23
C GLY A 199 2.56 6.95 1.97
N LEU A 200 3.82 7.40 1.99
CA LEU A 200 4.74 7.19 0.86
C LEU A 200 5.09 5.71 0.70
N ALA A 201 5.32 4.99 1.81
CA ALA A 201 5.58 3.55 1.78
C ALA A 201 4.42 2.75 1.18
N PHE A 202 3.19 3.23 1.22
CA PHE A 202 2.05 2.63 0.52
C PHE A 202 2.10 2.90 -0.98
N VAL A 203 2.22 4.15 -1.39
CA VAL A 203 1.90 4.59 -2.75
C VAL A 203 3.07 4.44 -3.72
N HIS A 204 4.31 4.55 -3.26
CA HIS A 204 5.49 4.53 -4.12
C HIS A 204 5.96 3.12 -4.46
N HIS A 205 5.30 2.48 -5.43
CA HIS A 205 5.62 1.13 -5.91
C HIS A 205 4.85 0.81 -7.20
N ASN A 206 5.31 -0.19 -7.97
CA ASN A 206 4.69 -0.64 -9.21
C ASN A 206 3.80 -1.89 -9.00
N ALA A 207 3.08 -1.95 -7.88
CA ALA A 207 2.28 -3.13 -7.54
C ALA A 207 1.04 -3.31 -8.42
N TYR A 208 0.47 -2.23 -8.98
CA TYR A 208 -0.61 -2.33 -9.94
C TYR A 208 -0.11 -3.00 -11.23
N SER A 209 0.97 -2.48 -11.81
CA SER A 209 1.58 -3.04 -13.03
C SER A 209 2.02 -4.49 -12.83
N LEU A 210 2.60 -4.82 -11.67
CA LEU A 210 3.03 -6.18 -11.33
C LEU A 210 1.83 -7.12 -11.16
N GLY A 211 0.83 -6.76 -10.37
CA GLY A 211 -0.32 -7.60 -10.09
C GLY A 211 -1.17 -7.86 -11.33
N VAL A 212 -1.51 -6.81 -12.08
CA VAL A 212 -2.30 -6.94 -13.32
C VAL A 212 -1.50 -7.67 -14.41
N GLY A 213 -0.20 -7.36 -14.54
CA GLY A 213 0.70 -8.02 -15.49
C GLY A 213 0.85 -9.52 -15.22
N ALA A 214 1.00 -9.92 -13.96
CA ALA A 214 1.07 -11.33 -13.58
C ALA A 214 -0.19 -12.11 -13.98
N LEU A 215 -1.38 -11.55 -13.73
CA LEU A 215 -2.64 -12.19 -14.16
C LEU A 215 -2.78 -12.27 -15.67
N ALA A 216 -2.26 -11.28 -16.42
CA ALA A 216 -2.22 -11.31 -17.89
C ALA A 216 -1.27 -12.39 -18.40
N LEU A 217 -0.06 -12.50 -17.85
CA LEU A 217 0.91 -13.53 -18.19
C LEU A 217 0.37 -14.94 -17.93
N HIS A 218 -0.28 -15.16 -16.81
CA HIS A 218 -0.92 -16.44 -16.49
C HIS A 218 -1.98 -16.83 -17.56
N ARG A 219 -2.81 -15.87 -18.00
CA ARG A 219 -3.79 -16.11 -19.08
C ARG A 219 -3.12 -16.46 -20.41
N LEU A 220 -2.06 -15.75 -20.79
CA LEU A 220 -1.31 -16.04 -22.00
C LEU A 220 -0.69 -17.44 -21.97
N GLY A 221 -0.10 -17.84 -20.84
CA GLY A 221 0.43 -19.19 -20.66
C GLY A 221 -0.64 -20.30 -20.74
N ALA A 222 -1.88 -20.01 -20.37
CA ALA A 222 -2.98 -20.96 -20.55
C ALA A 222 -3.45 -21.09 -22.02
N LEU A 223 -3.30 -20.02 -22.82
CA LEU A 223 -3.67 -20.04 -24.26
C LEU A 223 -2.61 -20.72 -25.15
N SER A 224 -1.38 -20.84 -24.65
CA SER A 224 -0.25 -21.44 -25.39
C SER A 224 -0.10 -22.97 -25.17
N ARG A 225 -0.97 -23.56 -24.36
CA ARG A 225 -1.06 -25.01 -24.08
C ARG A 225 -2.26 -25.63 -24.77
#